data_1e12b1f64029e776e02cae056e523a4a
#
_entry.id   1e12b1f64029e776e02cae056e523a4a
#
_cell.length_a   1.000
_cell.length_b   1.000
_cell.length_c   1.000
_cell.angle_alpha   90.00
_cell.angle_beta   90.00
_cell.angle_gamma   90.00
#
_symmetry.space_group_name_H-M   'P 1'
#
loop_
_entity.id
_entity.type
_entity.pdbx_description
1 polymer ?
#
loop_
_entity_poly.entity_id
_entity_poly.type
_entity_poly.pdbx_seq_one_letter_code
_entity_poly.pdbx_strand_id
1 'polypeptide(L)'
;MIDLAMREAGIRRARTVAIADIHNHAIWAGYVVSLCPPFDVVVAHNPVTLELFREEGFEVREVPLHSRSRYSGTRVRRLMAAGDGRWEGLVPPAVARYIRDIDGDGRMRRMAQAPAAATTPGRARKGHVHR
;
A
#
# COMPACT_ATOMS: atom_id res chain seq x y z
N MET A 1 -0.31 0.13 -11.88
CA MET A 1 -0.79 -1.25 -11.64
C MET A 1 -2.30 -1.32 -11.46
N ILE A 2 -2.91 -0.55 -10.55
CA ILE A 2 -4.37 -0.57 -10.35
C ILE A 2 -5.13 -0.26 -11.64
N ASP A 3 -4.75 0.79 -12.36
CA ASP A 3 -5.39 1.17 -13.64
C ASP A 3 -5.28 0.07 -14.72
N LEU A 4 -4.15 -0.66 -14.74
CA LEU A 4 -3.99 -1.81 -15.65
C LEU A 4 -4.96 -2.93 -15.30
N ALA A 5 -5.09 -3.27 -14.02
CA ALA A 5 -6.01 -4.29 -13.54
C ALA A 5 -7.48 -3.91 -13.84
N MET A 6 -7.84 -2.65 -13.61
CA MET A 6 -9.19 -2.16 -13.91
C MET A 6 -9.51 -2.22 -15.40
N ARG A 7 -8.58 -1.82 -16.27
CA ARG A 7 -8.76 -1.89 -17.73
C ARG A 7 -8.93 -3.32 -18.19
N GLU A 8 -8.11 -4.26 -17.71
CA GLU A 8 -8.21 -5.68 -18.03
C GLU A 8 -9.54 -6.28 -17.58
N ALA A 9 -10.04 -5.86 -16.42
CA ALA A 9 -11.35 -6.25 -15.89
C ALA A 9 -12.55 -5.53 -16.55
N GLY A 10 -12.31 -4.62 -17.51
CA GLY A 10 -13.38 -3.84 -18.17
C GLY A 10 -14.00 -2.76 -17.27
N ILE A 11 -13.38 -2.43 -16.13
CA ILE A 11 -13.87 -1.41 -15.20
C ILE A 11 -13.50 -0.03 -15.73
N ARG A 12 -14.49 0.71 -16.21
CA ARG A 12 -14.30 2.03 -16.85
C ARG A 12 -14.76 3.21 -15.98
N ARG A 13 -15.63 2.96 -14.99
CA ARG A 13 -16.23 3.98 -14.12
C ARG A 13 -15.54 4.02 -12.75
N ALA A 14 -14.21 3.95 -12.75
CA ALA A 14 -13.40 4.07 -11.56
C ALA A 14 -12.22 5.02 -11.82
N ARG A 15 -11.78 5.68 -10.75
CA ARG A 15 -10.64 6.60 -10.78
C ARG A 15 -9.74 6.28 -9.60
N THR A 16 -8.43 6.30 -9.82
CA THR A 16 -7.44 6.20 -8.76
C THR A 16 -6.98 7.58 -8.33
N VAL A 17 -6.90 7.81 -7.02
CA VAL A 17 -6.33 9.01 -6.41
C VAL A 17 -5.16 8.56 -5.54
N ALA A 18 -3.97 9.06 -5.83
CA ALA A 18 -2.79 8.80 -5.01
C ALA A 18 -2.81 9.73 -3.79
N ILE A 19 -2.86 9.16 -2.60
CA ILE A 19 -2.92 9.89 -1.34
C ILE A 19 -1.69 9.52 -0.51
N ALA A 20 -0.91 10.51 -0.10
CA ALA A 20 0.22 10.31 0.80
C ALA A 20 -0.28 9.94 2.21
N ASP A 21 0.45 9.03 2.86
CA ASP A 21 0.21 8.78 4.28
C ASP A 21 0.85 9.91 5.09
N ILE A 22 -0.01 10.67 5.78
CA ILE A 22 0.42 11.81 6.60
C ILE A 22 0.66 11.43 8.07
N HIS A 23 0.45 10.13 8.42
CA HIS A 23 0.63 9.60 9.78
C HIS A 23 -0.08 10.43 10.89
N ASN A 24 -1.19 11.07 10.56
CA ASN A 24 -1.99 11.87 11.47
C ASN A 24 -3.48 11.54 11.33
N HIS A 25 -3.96 10.67 12.19
CA HIS A 25 -5.35 10.19 12.16
C HIS A 25 -6.36 11.32 12.39
N ALA A 26 -6.01 12.33 13.20
CA ALA A 26 -6.93 13.42 13.54
C ALA A 26 -7.39 14.26 12.34
N ILE A 27 -6.60 14.32 11.28
CA ILE A 27 -6.92 15.09 10.08
C ILE A 27 -7.01 14.25 8.81
N TRP A 28 -6.76 12.93 8.92
CA TRP A 28 -6.57 12.08 7.75
C TRP A 28 -7.83 11.98 6.88
N ALA A 29 -9.01 11.81 7.46
CA ALA A 29 -10.25 11.73 6.70
C ALA A 29 -10.55 13.02 5.95
N GLY A 30 -10.44 14.20 6.61
CA GLY A 30 -10.59 15.50 5.97
C GLY A 30 -9.55 15.73 4.85
N TYR A 31 -8.31 15.29 5.04
CA TYR A 31 -7.28 15.35 4.02
C TYR A 31 -7.65 14.50 2.79
N VAL A 32 -8.13 13.26 2.98
CA VAL A 32 -8.62 12.41 1.88
C VAL A 32 -9.77 13.07 1.12
N VAL A 33 -10.75 13.61 1.85
CA VAL A 33 -11.89 14.33 1.26
C VAL A 33 -11.43 15.50 0.39
N SER A 34 -10.42 16.26 0.83
CA SER A 34 -9.90 17.41 0.07
C SER A 34 -9.24 17.04 -1.26
N LEU A 35 -8.76 15.79 -1.40
CA LEU A 35 -8.05 15.31 -2.60
C LEU A 35 -8.96 14.52 -3.54
N CYS A 36 -10.11 14.05 -3.08
CA CYS A 36 -11.02 13.24 -3.87
C CYS A 36 -12.12 14.09 -4.51
N PRO A 37 -12.66 13.68 -5.68
CA PRO A 37 -13.95 14.20 -6.13
C PRO A 37 -15.03 13.94 -5.06
N PRO A 38 -16.12 14.73 -5.01
CA PRO A 38 -17.22 14.50 -4.06
C PRO A 38 -17.73 13.06 -4.09
N PHE A 39 -17.97 12.51 -2.92
CA PHE A 39 -18.51 11.16 -2.72
C PHE A 39 -19.44 11.12 -1.51
N ASP A 40 -20.38 10.18 -1.50
CA ASP A 40 -21.41 10.06 -0.46
C ASP A 40 -21.14 8.88 0.48
N VAL A 41 -20.46 7.85 0.00
CA VAL A 41 -20.28 6.59 0.73
C VAL A 41 -18.81 6.19 0.73
N VAL A 42 -18.31 5.75 1.87
CA VAL A 42 -16.97 5.17 2.02
C VAL A 42 -17.09 3.65 2.21
N VAL A 43 -16.35 2.91 1.42
CA VAL A 43 -16.30 1.45 1.51
C VAL A 43 -14.89 1.03 1.92
N ALA A 44 -14.75 0.35 3.03
CA ALA A 44 -13.48 -0.11 3.55
C ALA A 44 -13.65 -1.41 4.37
N HIS A 45 -12.53 -2.03 4.77
CA HIS A 45 -12.51 -3.16 5.69
C HIS A 45 -11.80 -2.83 7.01
N ASN A 46 -11.03 -1.73 7.04
CA ASN A 46 -10.28 -1.31 8.21
C ASN A 46 -11.20 -0.55 9.17
N PRO A 47 -11.41 -1.04 10.41
CA PRO A 47 -12.30 -0.39 11.38
C PRO A 47 -11.91 1.05 11.69
N VAL A 48 -10.60 1.35 11.78
CA VAL A 48 -10.12 2.72 12.05
C VAL A 48 -10.49 3.65 10.90
N THR A 49 -10.30 3.22 9.65
CA THR A 49 -10.71 4.00 8.47
C THR A 49 -12.21 4.30 8.50
N LEU A 50 -13.02 3.27 8.77
CA LEU A 50 -14.48 3.42 8.83
C LEU A 50 -14.90 4.40 9.93
N GLU A 51 -14.26 4.33 11.12
CA GLU A 51 -14.58 5.22 12.23
C GLU A 51 -14.23 6.68 11.91
N LEU A 52 -13.04 6.95 11.37
CA LEU A 52 -12.61 8.29 10.99
C LEU A 52 -13.57 8.95 10.00
N PHE A 53 -14.06 8.23 9.01
CA PHE A 53 -15.04 8.76 8.06
C PHE A 53 -16.45 8.89 8.65
N ARG A 54 -16.82 8.02 9.58
CA ARG A 54 -18.10 8.14 10.30
C ARG A 54 -18.13 9.40 11.18
N GLU A 55 -17.03 9.70 11.84
CA GLU A 55 -16.87 10.93 12.64
C GLU A 55 -16.99 12.20 11.77
N GLU A 56 -16.54 12.15 10.52
CA GLU A 56 -16.71 13.23 9.52
C GLU A 56 -18.14 13.27 8.92
N GLY A 57 -19.03 12.38 9.32
CA GLY A 57 -20.44 12.38 8.89
C GLY A 57 -20.72 11.61 7.59
N PHE A 58 -19.78 10.82 7.09
CA PHE A 58 -19.99 10.01 5.90
C PHE A 58 -20.74 8.70 6.20
N GLU A 59 -21.57 8.25 5.25
CA GLU A 59 -22.03 6.86 5.24
C GLU A 59 -20.86 5.93 5.00
N VAL A 60 -20.69 4.93 5.87
CA VAL A 60 -19.61 3.96 5.76
C VAL A 60 -20.17 2.54 5.62
N ARG A 61 -19.54 1.74 4.75
CA ARG A 61 -19.88 0.34 4.52
C ARG A 61 -18.64 -0.53 4.67
N GLU A 62 -18.71 -1.49 5.58
CA GLU A 62 -17.66 -2.49 5.72
C GLU A 62 -17.79 -3.57 4.64
N VAL A 63 -16.65 -3.94 4.05
CA VAL A 63 -16.57 -5.05 3.10
C VAL A 63 -15.47 -6.00 3.52
N PRO A 64 -15.72 -7.32 3.50
CA PRO A 64 -14.70 -8.30 3.84
C PRO A 64 -13.62 -8.36 2.74
N LEU A 65 -12.38 -8.66 3.15
CA LEU A 65 -11.32 -8.95 2.21
C LEU A 65 -11.51 -10.31 1.56
N HIS A 66 -11.54 -10.34 0.24
CA HIS A 66 -11.63 -11.61 -0.51
C HIS A 66 -10.32 -12.41 -0.42
N SER A 67 -10.41 -13.64 0.10
CA SER A 67 -9.28 -14.59 0.15
C SER A 67 -7.94 -13.96 0.58
N ARG A 68 -7.95 -13.19 1.68
CA ARG A 68 -6.81 -12.40 2.15
C ARG A 68 -5.51 -13.21 2.28
N SER A 69 -5.58 -14.45 2.78
CA SER A 69 -4.42 -15.33 2.91
C SER A 69 -3.78 -15.66 1.57
N ARG A 70 -4.57 -15.75 0.51
CA ARG A 70 -4.11 -16.06 -0.85
C ARG A 70 -3.56 -14.82 -1.57
N TYR A 71 -4.26 -13.69 -1.51
CA TYR A 71 -3.97 -12.50 -2.32
C TYR A 71 -3.31 -11.36 -1.56
N SER A 72 -2.75 -11.60 -0.37
CA SER A 72 -2.07 -10.55 0.37
C SER A 72 -0.80 -10.08 -0.35
N GLY A 73 -0.58 -8.77 -0.35
CA GLY A 73 0.66 -8.19 -0.91
C GLY A 73 1.92 -8.73 -0.25
N THR A 74 1.86 -9.09 1.03
CA THR A 74 2.96 -9.74 1.76
C THR A 74 3.31 -11.09 1.15
N ARG A 75 2.32 -11.91 0.81
CA ARG A 75 2.54 -13.21 0.16
C ARG A 75 3.16 -13.03 -1.22
N VAL A 76 2.60 -12.12 -2.03
CA VAL A 76 3.11 -11.82 -3.37
C VAL A 76 4.58 -11.39 -3.31
N ARG A 77 4.92 -10.43 -2.46
CA ARG A 77 6.31 -9.95 -2.29
C ARG A 77 7.25 -11.04 -1.80
N ARG A 78 6.80 -11.91 -0.89
CA ARG A 78 7.61 -13.03 -0.41
C ARG A 78 7.94 -14.03 -1.52
N LEU A 79 6.99 -14.36 -2.38
CA LEU A 79 7.22 -15.23 -3.54
C LEU A 79 8.19 -14.57 -4.53
N MET A 80 8.04 -13.29 -4.84
CA MET A 80 8.99 -12.53 -5.68
C MET A 80 10.41 -12.55 -5.09
N ALA A 81 10.55 -12.29 -3.80
CA ALA A 81 11.83 -12.30 -3.09
C ALA A 81 12.51 -13.66 -3.14
N ALA A 82 11.74 -14.74 -3.07
CA ALA A 82 12.23 -16.13 -3.19
C ALA A 82 12.52 -16.56 -4.64
N GLY A 83 12.22 -15.72 -5.64
CA GLY A 83 12.33 -16.09 -7.06
C GLY A 83 11.27 -17.09 -7.51
N ASP A 84 10.19 -17.26 -6.76
CA ASP A 84 9.12 -18.20 -7.03
C ASP A 84 8.08 -17.59 -7.98
N GLY A 85 8.02 -18.08 -9.21
CA GLY A 85 7.13 -17.58 -10.27
C GLY A 85 5.63 -17.70 -9.97
N ARG A 86 5.21 -18.42 -8.92
CA ARG A 86 3.80 -18.56 -8.54
C ARG A 86 3.14 -17.23 -8.17
N TRP A 87 3.92 -16.18 -7.87
CA TRP A 87 3.36 -14.85 -7.62
C TRP A 87 2.53 -14.32 -8.79
N GLU A 88 2.86 -14.71 -10.01
CA GLU A 88 2.17 -14.23 -11.22
C GLU A 88 0.70 -14.66 -11.27
N GLY A 89 0.38 -15.85 -10.78
CA GLY A 89 -0.99 -16.33 -10.65
C GLY A 89 -1.80 -15.68 -9.51
N LEU A 90 -1.18 -14.78 -8.74
CA LEU A 90 -1.81 -14.05 -7.64
C LEU A 90 -2.14 -12.59 -7.98
N VAL A 91 -1.84 -12.15 -9.18
CA VAL A 91 -2.11 -10.81 -9.69
C VAL A 91 -2.73 -10.89 -11.08
N PRO A 92 -3.46 -9.87 -11.55
CA PRO A 92 -3.96 -9.85 -12.92
C PRO A 92 -2.83 -9.96 -13.96
N PRO A 93 -3.05 -10.64 -15.09
CA PRO A 93 -2.01 -10.83 -16.11
C PRO A 93 -1.34 -9.54 -16.60
N ALA A 94 -2.11 -8.46 -16.79
CA ALA A 94 -1.56 -7.15 -17.17
C ALA A 94 -0.62 -6.59 -16.10
N VAL A 95 -0.91 -6.83 -14.82
CA VAL A 95 -0.05 -6.42 -13.69
C VAL A 95 1.21 -7.27 -13.64
N ALA A 96 1.12 -8.59 -13.87
CA ALA A 96 2.28 -9.47 -13.93
C ALA A 96 3.25 -9.04 -15.05
N ARG A 97 2.74 -8.78 -16.25
CA ARG A 97 3.57 -8.26 -17.36
C ARG A 97 4.27 -6.96 -16.98
N TYR A 98 3.54 -5.99 -16.45
CA TYR A 98 4.11 -4.71 -16.04
C TYR A 98 5.22 -4.86 -15.00
N ILE A 99 5.03 -5.73 -13.99
CA ILE A 99 6.06 -5.97 -12.95
C ILE A 99 7.33 -6.55 -13.58
N ARG A 100 7.22 -7.45 -14.55
CA ARG A 100 8.37 -7.98 -15.29
C ARG A 100 9.06 -6.92 -16.13
N ASP A 101 8.29 -6.11 -16.87
CA ASP A 101 8.83 -5.07 -17.76
C ASP A 101 9.69 -4.05 -17.01
N ILE A 102 9.34 -3.76 -15.74
CA ILE A 102 10.12 -2.86 -14.88
C ILE A 102 11.14 -3.59 -13.98
N ASP A 103 11.38 -4.90 -14.18
CA ASP A 103 12.22 -5.74 -13.32
C ASP A 103 11.84 -5.68 -11.82
N GLY A 104 10.54 -5.58 -11.53
CA GLY A 104 10.03 -5.43 -10.18
C GLY A 104 10.30 -6.64 -9.29
N ASP A 105 10.16 -7.85 -9.81
CA ASP A 105 10.48 -9.10 -9.10
C ASP A 105 11.97 -9.27 -8.88
N GLY A 106 12.83 -8.93 -9.85
CA GLY A 106 14.28 -8.90 -9.68
C GLY A 106 14.73 -7.91 -8.62
N ARG A 107 14.11 -6.71 -8.60
CA ARG A 107 14.35 -5.72 -7.54
C ARG A 107 13.99 -6.27 -6.15
N MET A 108 12.86 -6.96 -6.01
CA MET A 108 12.45 -7.58 -4.74
C MET A 108 13.47 -8.64 -4.28
N ARG A 109 14.00 -9.47 -5.17
CA ARG A 109 15.05 -10.43 -4.85
C ARG A 109 16.33 -9.77 -4.35
N ARG A 110 16.80 -8.74 -5.05
CA ARG A 110 17.99 -7.99 -4.65
C ARG A 110 17.83 -7.34 -3.29
N MET A 111 16.65 -6.73 -3.00
CA MET A 111 16.36 -6.14 -1.69
C MET A 111 16.34 -7.17 -0.57
N ALA A 112 15.80 -8.36 -0.81
CA ALA A 112 15.77 -9.44 0.18
C ALA A 112 17.15 -10.05 0.47
N GLN A 113 18.08 -9.96 -0.47
CA GLN A 113 19.46 -10.46 -0.35
C GLN A 113 20.43 -9.39 0.18
N ALA A 114 20.05 -8.13 0.17
CA ALA A 114 20.88 -7.05 0.70
C ALA A 114 21.11 -7.26 2.21
N PRO A 115 22.35 -7.24 2.72
CA PRO A 115 22.58 -7.27 4.16
C PRO A 115 21.89 -6.07 4.80
N ALA A 116 21.23 -6.30 5.95
CA ALA A 116 20.64 -5.21 6.72
C ALA A 116 21.73 -4.16 6.95
N ALA A 117 21.51 -2.94 6.45
CA ALA A 117 22.45 -1.85 6.65
C ALA A 117 22.71 -1.73 8.16
N ALA A 118 23.97 -1.93 8.58
CA ALA A 118 24.35 -1.82 9.97
C ALA A 118 23.94 -0.44 10.45
N THR A 119 22.98 -0.41 11.37
CA THR A 119 22.59 0.80 12.08
C THR A 119 23.81 1.27 12.83
N THR A 120 24.52 2.26 12.31
CA THR A 120 25.64 2.90 13.03
C THR A 120 25.06 3.53 14.28
N PRO A 121 25.46 3.06 15.50
CA PRO A 121 24.97 3.69 16.71
C PRO A 121 25.47 5.13 16.73
N GLY A 122 24.51 6.07 16.79
CA GLY A 122 24.78 7.49 16.85
C GLY A 122 25.80 7.82 17.92
N ARG A 123 26.92 8.40 17.49
CA ARG A 123 28.01 8.90 18.34
C ARG A 123 27.43 9.92 19.31
N ALA A 124 27.25 9.51 20.57
CA ALA A 124 26.87 10.42 21.66
C ALA A 124 27.88 11.56 21.73
N ARG A 125 27.49 12.78 21.38
CA ARG A 125 28.25 13.99 21.64
C ARG A 125 28.28 14.18 23.16
N LYS A 126 29.43 13.85 23.78
CA LYS A 126 29.75 14.27 25.14
C LYS A 126 29.79 15.80 25.17
N GLY A 127 28.78 16.40 25.80
CA GLY A 127 28.79 17.81 26.13
C GLY A 127 29.96 18.11 27.07
N HIS A 128 30.87 18.98 26.64
CA HIS A 128 31.91 19.54 27.49
C HIS A 128 31.29 20.71 28.23
N VAL A 129 31.05 20.51 29.50
CA VAL A 129 30.71 21.61 30.44
C VAL A 129 32.03 22.26 30.83
N HIS A 130 32.22 23.53 30.46
CA HIS A 130 33.26 24.37 31.00
C HIS A 130 32.65 25.27 32.09
N ARG A 131 33.29 25.24 33.22
CA ARG A 131 33.03 26.11 34.39
C ARG A 131 33.32 27.59 34.07
#